data_dc03dbdf4551216cf3d8961688ae7e2c
#
_entry.id   dc03dbdf4551216cf3d8961688ae7e2c
#
_cell.length_a   1.000
_cell.length_b   1.000
_cell.length_c   1.000
_cell.angle_alpha   90.00
_cell.angle_beta   90.00
_cell.angle_gamma   90.00
#
_symmetry.space_group_name_H-M   'P 1'
#
loop_
_entity.id
_entity.type
_entity.pdbx_description
1 polymer ?
#
loop_
_entity_poly.entity_id
_entity_poly.type
_entity_poly.pdbx_seq_one_letter_code
_entity_poly.pdbx_strand_id
1 'polypeptide(L)'
;LLYEAALCRAKADWLVGMNASRALAAASGSVNNSIGRVQTPTLAMICARFKENRNFVSTPYWQLHIVLKRDNGHRQFIHTKEFKDKNMAEAAYKSITPRSVVTITKVKRGKIFQQAPLLYDLTALQKDCNIHYDLPVDKTLAITQSLYEKKLVSYPRTGSRYIPQDVMAHIPVLLEKITAMPEFREYRRSLDLSALNTRSVDAAKVTDHHALIITGIVPEGLSEAESTVYTPVSYTHLTLPTNSL
;
A
#
# COMPACT_ATOMS: atom_id res chain seq x y z
N LEU A 1 26.50 18.46 12.08
CA LEU A 1 25.08 18.23 12.38
C LEU A 1 24.65 16.79 12.15
N LEU A 2 24.78 16.21 10.90
CA LEU A 2 24.41 14.81 10.62
C LEU A 2 25.23 13.80 11.41
N TYR A 3 26.53 13.99 11.50
CA TYR A 3 27.42 13.15 12.29
C TYR A 3 27.06 13.19 13.79
N GLU A 4 26.81 14.36 14.34
CA GLU A 4 26.39 14.53 15.73
C GLU A 4 25.05 13.85 16.02
N ALA A 5 24.08 13.98 15.10
CA ALA A 5 22.81 13.28 15.22
C ALA A 5 22.98 11.75 15.19
N ALA A 6 23.83 11.23 14.30
CA ALA A 6 24.14 9.81 14.24
C ALA A 6 24.84 9.31 15.52
N LEU A 7 25.79 10.09 16.04
CA LEU A 7 26.49 9.77 17.27
C LEU A 7 25.56 9.79 18.49
N CYS A 8 24.68 10.80 18.59
CA CYS A 8 23.67 10.88 19.65
C CYS A 8 22.72 9.67 19.59
N ARG A 9 22.28 9.29 18.41
CA ARG A 9 21.44 8.11 18.19
C ARG A 9 22.16 6.83 18.63
N ALA A 10 23.39 6.62 18.21
CA ALA A 10 24.18 5.44 18.59
C ALA A 10 24.39 5.36 20.11
N LYS A 11 24.73 6.48 20.77
CA LYS A 11 24.87 6.56 22.22
C LYS A 11 23.57 6.28 22.95
N ALA A 12 22.44 6.86 22.49
CA ALA A 12 21.13 6.62 23.07
C ALA A 12 20.71 5.15 22.94
N ASP A 13 20.91 4.54 21.77
CA ASP A 13 20.60 3.13 21.55
C ASP A 13 21.45 2.21 22.45
N TRP A 14 22.74 2.54 22.61
CA TRP A 14 23.63 1.78 23.48
C TRP A 14 23.27 1.94 24.96
N LEU A 15 23.11 3.16 25.46
CA LEU A 15 22.80 3.43 26.86
C LEU A 15 21.45 2.84 27.27
N VAL A 16 20.40 3.09 26.49
CA VAL A 16 19.06 2.57 26.76
C VAL A 16 19.03 1.05 26.61
N GLY A 17 19.54 0.54 25.50
CA GLY A 17 19.51 -0.90 25.20
C GLY A 17 20.27 -1.72 26.23
N MET A 18 21.49 -1.34 26.54
CA MET A 18 22.34 -2.08 27.50
C MET A 18 21.79 -2.00 28.93
N ASN A 19 21.54 -0.81 29.42
CA ASN A 19 21.14 -0.64 30.82
C ASN A 19 19.74 -1.21 31.08
N ALA A 20 18.78 -0.93 30.19
CA ALA A 20 17.42 -1.43 30.36
C ALA A 20 17.34 -2.95 30.17
N SER A 21 18.08 -3.53 29.24
CA SER A 21 18.14 -5.00 29.08
C SER A 21 18.74 -5.67 30.28
N ARG A 22 19.84 -5.13 30.84
CA ARG A 22 20.46 -5.66 32.06
C ARG A 22 19.54 -5.53 33.29
N ALA A 23 18.85 -4.39 33.43
CA ALA A 23 17.86 -4.22 34.48
C ALA A 23 16.71 -5.21 34.35
N LEU A 24 16.20 -5.41 33.15
CA LEU A 24 15.15 -6.39 32.89
C LEU A 24 15.63 -7.82 33.16
N ALA A 25 16.84 -8.18 32.74
CA ALA A 25 17.42 -9.50 33.02
C ALA A 25 17.56 -9.74 34.54
N ALA A 26 18.03 -8.73 35.29
CA ALA A 26 18.14 -8.81 36.74
C ALA A 26 16.76 -8.96 37.42
N ALA A 27 15.76 -8.23 36.96
CA ALA A 27 14.41 -8.26 37.52
C ALA A 27 13.63 -9.54 37.17
N SER A 28 13.82 -10.08 35.94
CA SER A 28 13.09 -11.26 35.45
C SER A 28 13.81 -12.58 35.68
N GLY A 29 15.09 -12.56 36.06
CA GLY A 29 15.93 -13.74 36.14
C GLY A 29 16.24 -14.39 34.77
N SER A 30 15.93 -13.74 33.64
CA SER A 30 16.13 -14.25 32.31
C SER A 30 17.05 -13.34 31.48
N VAL A 31 18.12 -13.92 30.97
CA VAL A 31 19.11 -13.21 30.14
C VAL A 31 18.63 -13.05 28.66
N ASN A 32 17.56 -13.70 28.28
CA ASN A 32 17.06 -13.71 26.91
C ASN A 32 16.16 -12.49 26.59
N ASN A 33 15.86 -11.66 27.58
CA ASN A 33 15.00 -10.49 27.41
C ASN A 33 15.84 -9.25 27.07
N SER A 34 15.47 -8.58 25.99
CA SER A 34 16.11 -7.35 25.57
C SER A 34 15.12 -6.19 25.47
N ILE A 35 15.58 -5.00 25.77
CA ILE A 35 14.86 -3.75 25.59
C ILE A 35 15.64 -2.89 24.59
N GLY A 36 14.92 -2.25 23.68
CA GLY A 36 15.52 -1.35 22.72
C GLY A 36 14.58 -0.18 22.39
N ARG A 37 15.17 0.91 21.98
CA ARG A 37 14.47 2.16 21.69
C ARG A 37 13.45 2.04 20.56
N VAL A 38 13.64 1.10 19.64
CA VAL A 38 12.72 0.82 18.53
C VAL A 38 11.90 -0.44 18.79
N GLN A 39 12.55 -1.54 19.12
CA GLN A 39 11.87 -2.85 19.27
C GLN A 39 10.80 -2.86 20.37
N THR A 40 11.07 -2.22 21.51
CA THR A 40 10.12 -2.22 22.64
C THR A 40 8.86 -1.44 22.35
N PRO A 41 8.90 -0.18 21.85
CA PRO A 41 7.70 0.52 21.43
C PRO A 41 6.93 -0.21 20.31
N THR A 42 7.63 -0.82 19.36
CA THR A 42 6.98 -1.60 18.29
C THR A 42 6.23 -2.79 18.88
N LEU A 43 6.86 -3.55 19.79
CA LEU A 43 6.20 -4.65 20.48
C LEU A 43 5.00 -4.16 21.30
N ALA A 44 5.14 -3.02 22.00
CA ALA A 44 4.05 -2.44 22.78
C ALA A 44 2.83 -2.09 21.90
N MET A 45 3.06 -1.53 20.71
CA MET A 45 2.00 -1.24 19.75
C MET A 45 1.29 -2.51 19.27
N ILE A 46 2.04 -3.58 18.97
CA ILE A 46 1.49 -4.87 18.57
C ILE A 46 0.66 -5.46 19.71
N CYS A 47 1.18 -5.44 20.95
CA CYS A 47 0.47 -5.93 22.13
C CYS A 47 -0.81 -5.13 22.41
N ALA A 48 -0.77 -3.81 22.25
CA ALA A 48 -1.95 -2.97 22.39
C ALA A 48 -3.02 -3.35 21.38
N ARG A 49 -2.66 -3.48 20.11
CA ARG A 49 -3.57 -3.90 19.04
C ARG A 49 -4.12 -5.30 19.26
N PHE A 50 -3.30 -6.23 19.72
CA PHE A 50 -3.76 -7.57 20.08
C PHE A 50 -4.80 -7.55 21.21
N LYS A 51 -4.57 -6.73 22.26
CA LYS A 51 -5.54 -6.57 23.36
C LYS A 51 -6.84 -5.94 22.89
N GLU A 52 -6.78 -4.90 22.06
CA GLU A 52 -7.98 -4.29 21.44
C GLU A 52 -8.77 -5.33 20.64
N ASN A 53 -8.11 -6.13 19.83
CA ASN A 53 -8.75 -7.18 19.05
C ASN A 53 -9.40 -8.24 19.95
N ARG A 54 -8.71 -8.70 21.00
CA ARG A 54 -9.26 -9.70 21.94
C ARG A 54 -10.42 -9.18 22.77
N ASN A 55 -10.38 -7.90 23.12
CA ASN A 55 -11.43 -7.24 23.90
C ASN A 55 -12.51 -6.61 23.03
N PHE A 56 -12.46 -6.83 21.72
CA PHE A 56 -13.46 -6.29 20.81
C PHE A 56 -14.84 -6.87 21.10
N VAL A 57 -15.76 -5.99 21.41
CA VAL A 57 -17.17 -6.31 21.59
C VAL A 57 -17.93 -5.87 20.35
N SER A 58 -18.50 -6.83 19.66
CA SER A 58 -19.33 -6.54 18.48
C SER A 58 -20.59 -5.79 18.90
N THR A 59 -20.80 -4.62 18.31
CA THR A 59 -22.03 -3.85 18.48
C THR A 59 -22.90 -3.99 17.22
N PRO A 60 -24.16 -4.47 17.36
CA PRO A 60 -25.04 -4.57 16.21
C PRO A 60 -25.47 -3.19 15.72
N TYR A 61 -25.62 -3.04 14.43
CA TYR A 61 -26.24 -1.90 13.79
C TYR A 61 -27.24 -2.38 12.73
N TRP A 62 -28.16 -1.55 12.37
CA TRP A 62 -29.19 -1.86 11.38
C TRP A 62 -29.14 -0.86 10.24
N GLN A 63 -29.35 -1.34 9.04
CA GLN A 63 -29.46 -0.52 7.83
C GLN A 63 -30.73 -0.91 7.08
N LEU A 64 -31.39 0.07 6.48
CA LEU A 64 -32.55 -0.20 5.61
C LEU A 64 -32.04 -0.40 4.18
N HIS A 65 -32.41 -1.55 3.61
CA HIS A 65 -32.18 -1.85 2.21
C HIS A 65 -33.49 -1.73 1.46
N ILE A 66 -33.53 -0.86 0.45
CA ILE A 66 -34.70 -0.67 -0.40
C ILE A 66 -34.40 -1.31 -1.74
N VAL A 67 -35.27 -2.23 -2.16
CA VAL A 67 -35.22 -2.85 -3.49
C VAL A 67 -36.33 -2.26 -4.34
N LEU A 68 -36.00 -1.53 -5.37
CA LEU A 68 -36.95 -0.97 -6.33
C LEU A 68 -37.03 -1.86 -7.56
N LYS A 69 -38.26 -2.17 -7.96
CA LYS A 69 -38.57 -2.88 -9.20
C LYS A 69 -38.80 -1.86 -10.32
N ARG A 70 -38.10 -2.01 -11.44
CA ARG A 70 -38.32 -1.25 -12.66
C ARG A 70 -38.48 -2.24 -13.81
N ASP A 71 -39.13 -1.81 -14.91
CA ASP A 71 -39.46 -2.67 -16.08
C ASP A 71 -38.28 -3.47 -16.63
N ASN A 72 -37.03 -2.99 -16.42
CA ASN A 72 -35.79 -3.61 -16.91
C ASN A 72 -34.92 -4.23 -15.78
N GLY A 73 -35.48 -4.58 -14.63
CA GLY A 73 -34.75 -5.27 -13.56
C GLY A 73 -34.87 -4.65 -12.17
N HIS A 74 -34.27 -5.33 -11.19
CA HIS A 74 -34.25 -4.87 -9.79
C HIS A 74 -33.01 -4.01 -9.55
N ARG A 75 -33.18 -2.89 -8.82
CA ARG A 75 -32.09 -2.08 -8.30
C ARG A 75 -32.14 -2.03 -6.79
N GLN A 76 -31.03 -2.34 -6.16
CA GLN A 76 -30.89 -2.27 -4.72
C GLN A 76 -30.30 -0.91 -4.32
N PHE A 77 -30.90 -0.29 -3.32
CA PHE A 77 -30.38 0.96 -2.73
C PHE A 77 -30.20 0.73 -1.25
N ILE A 78 -29.08 1.20 -0.70
CA ILE A 78 -28.75 1.09 0.70
C ILE A 78 -29.04 2.44 1.36
N HIS A 79 -29.70 2.41 2.50
CA HIS A 79 -29.84 3.60 3.33
C HIS A 79 -28.46 3.97 3.90
N THR A 80 -28.01 5.18 3.69
CA THR A 80 -26.66 5.63 4.08
C THR A 80 -26.49 5.82 5.60
N LYS A 81 -27.58 5.87 6.35
CA LYS A 81 -27.59 6.06 7.80
C LYS A 81 -27.68 4.72 8.53
N GLU A 82 -26.77 4.50 9.45
CA GLU A 82 -26.81 3.37 10.38
C GLU A 82 -27.66 3.70 11.58
N PHE A 83 -28.52 2.76 11.96
CA PHE A 83 -29.29 2.84 13.20
C PHE A 83 -28.59 2.01 14.25
N LYS A 84 -28.27 2.62 15.38
CA LYS A 84 -27.69 1.94 16.55
C LYS A 84 -28.75 1.29 17.44
N ASP A 85 -30.02 1.70 17.28
CA ASP A 85 -31.16 1.20 18.00
C ASP A 85 -32.08 0.44 17.04
N LYS A 86 -32.42 -0.79 17.42
CA LYS A 86 -33.32 -1.67 16.66
C LYS A 86 -34.71 -1.07 16.50
N ASN A 87 -35.27 -0.48 17.58
CA ASN A 87 -36.60 0.09 17.55
C ASN A 87 -36.71 1.27 16.58
N MET A 88 -35.66 2.09 16.51
CA MET A 88 -35.61 3.18 15.54
C MET A 88 -35.51 2.66 14.09
N ALA A 89 -34.77 1.60 13.86
CA ALA A 89 -34.72 0.95 12.54
C ALA A 89 -36.06 0.34 12.15
N GLU A 90 -36.74 -0.34 13.08
CA GLU A 90 -38.05 -0.91 12.86
C GLU A 90 -39.14 0.16 12.64
N ALA A 91 -39.08 1.26 13.39
CA ALA A 91 -39.99 2.38 13.17
C ALA A 91 -39.82 3.00 11.78
N ALA A 92 -38.54 3.21 11.36
CA ALA A 92 -38.22 3.67 10.02
C ALA A 92 -38.68 2.67 8.95
N TYR A 93 -38.48 1.37 9.17
CA TYR A 93 -38.96 0.32 8.26
C TYR A 93 -40.49 0.33 8.13
N LYS A 94 -41.21 0.43 9.23
CA LYS A 94 -42.71 0.48 9.26
C LYS A 94 -43.27 1.75 8.61
N SER A 95 -42.50 2.85 8.61
CA SER A 95 -42.93 4.10 7.94
C SER A 95 -42.86 4.01 6.41
N ILE A 96 -42.12 3.01 5.88
CA ILE A 96 -42.00 2.77 4.44
C ILE A 96 -43.06 1.73 4.04
N THR A 97 -44.14 2.16 3.37
CA THR A 97 -45.20 1.26 2.93
C THR A 97 -44.73 0.40 1.75
N PRO A 98 -44.95 -0.94 1.77
CA PRO A 98 -44.44 -1.85 0.71
C PRO A 98 -44.89 -1.54 -0.73
N ARG A 99 -45.90 -0.69 -0.90
CA ARG A 99 -46.45 -0.26 -2.20
C ARG A 99 -46.19 1.22 -2.49
N SER A 100 -45.28 1.85 -1.77
CA SER A 100 -44.96 3.26 -1.98
C SER A 100 -44.25 3.46 -3.31
N VAL A 101 -44.72 4.42 -4.07
CA VAL A 101 -44.00 4.90 -5.27
C VAL A 101 -42.87 5.80 -4.80
N VAL A 102 -41.65 5.54 -5.28
CA VAL A 102 -40.48 6.32 -4.96
C VAL A 102 -40.20 7.29 -6.08
N THR A 103 -40.07 8.57 -5.77
CA THR A 103 -39.72 9.59 -6.74
C THR A 103 -38.24 9.96 -6.59
N ILE A 104 -37.47 9.88 -7.68
CA ILE A 104 -36.08 10.32 -7.69
C ILE A 104 -36.10 11.85 -7.75
N THR A 105 -35.75 12.47 -6.62
CA THR A 105 -35.73 13.94 -6.51
C THR A 105 -34.45 14.59 -7.05
N LYS A 106 -33.35 13.86 -7.07
CA LYS A 106 -32.05 14.37 -7.53
C LYS A 106 -31.16 13.28 -8.10
N VAL A 107 -30.61 13.50 -9.26
CA VAL A 107 -29.57 12.67 -9.87
C VAL A 107 -28.31 13.50 -10.01
N LYS A 108 -27.23 13.06 -9.37
CA LYS A 108 -25.90 13.62 -9.60
C LYS A 108 -25.11 12.65 -10.47
N ARG A 109 -24.70 13.10 -11.64
CA ARG A 109 -23.76 12.37 -12.50
C ARG A 109 -22.41 13.02 -12.35
N GLY A 110 -21.40 12.25 -12.05
CA GLY A 110 -20.00 12.71 -11.97
C GLY A 110 -19.09 11.70 -12.62
N LYS A 111 -18.02 12.19 -13.22
CA LYS A 111 -16.91 11.32 -13.63
C LYS A 111 -16.01 11.15 -12.42
N ILE A 112 -15.73 9.91 -12.04
CA ILE A 112 -14.74 9.58 -11.02
C ILE A 112 -13.48 9.18 -11.79
N PHE A 113 -12.42 9.93 -11.58
CA PHE A 113 -11.11 9.61 -12.15
C PHE A 113 -10.33 8.82 -11.10
N GLN A 114 -10.04 7.59 -11.41
CA GLN A 114 -9.09 6.80 -10.62
C GLN A 114 -7.69 7.17 -11.08
N GLN A 115 -6.92 7.76 -10.18
CA GLN A 115 -5.53 8.11 -10.49
C GLN A 115 -4.66 6.85 -10.51
N ALA A 116 -3.68 6.82 -11.40
CA ALA A 116 -2.65 5.78 -11.41
C ALA A 116 -1.94 5.71 -10.04
N PRO A 117 -1.52 4.52 -9.58
CA PRO A 117 -0.77 4.38 -8.35
C PRO A 117 0.56 5.16 -8.44
N LEU A 118 1.08 5.58 -7.28
CA LEU A 118 2.46 6.05 -7.21
C LEU A 118 3.42 4.87 -7.39
N LEU A 119 4.67 5.15 -7.75
CA LEU A 119 5.74 4.16 -7.74
C LEU A 119 5.89 3.54 -6.34
N TYR A 120 6.59 2.43 -6.24
CA TYR A 120 6.79 1.74 -4.97
C TYR A 120 7.92 2.36 -4.14
N ASP A 121 7.68 2.48 -2.84
CA ASP A 121 8.69 2.35 -1.81
C ASP A 121 8.73 0.88 -1.33
N LEU A 122 9.68 0.54 -0.47
CA LEU A 122 9.79 -0.82 0.06
C LEU A 122 8.52 -1.25 0.79
N THR A 123 7.95 -0.39 1.63
CA THR A 123 6.79 -0.72 2.45
C THR A 123 5.54 -0.99 1.61
N ALA A 124 5.30 -0.17 0.59
CA ALA A 124 4.18 -0.37 -0.33
C ALA A 124 4.34 -1.68 -1.12
N LEU A 125 5.56 -1.96 -1.62
CA LEU A 125 5.85 -3.22 -2.31
C LEU A 125 5.62 -4.44 -1.40
N GLN A 126 6.14 -4.40 -0.18
CA GLN A 126 5.94 -5.49 0.81
C GLN A 126 4.47 -5.72 1.11
N LYS A 127 3.69 -4.64 1.27
CA LYS A 127 2.25 -4.73 1.52
C LYS A 127 1.50 -5.36 0.34
N ASP A 128 1.79 -4.93 -0.87
CA ASP A 128 1.11 -5.44 -2.06
C ASP A 128 1.51 -6.88 -2.36
N CYS A 129 2.79 -7.23 -2.20
CA CYS A 129 3.26 -8.61 -2.32
C CYS A 129 2.61 -9.53 -1.27
N ASN A 130 2.40 -9.05 -0.06
CA ASN A 130 1.69 -9.83 0.96
C ASN A 130 0.22 -9.99 0.63
N ILE A 131 -0.48 -8.94 0.19
CA ILE A 131 -1.91 -8.98 -0.12
C ILE A 131 -2.21 -9.89 -1.33
N HIS A 132 -1.39 -9.82 -2.37
CA HIS A 132 -1.68 -10.48 -3.65
C HIS A 132 -1.04 -11.85 -3.80
N TYR A 133 0.08 -12.10 -3.11
CA TYR A 133 0.89 -13.30 -3.27
C TYR A 133 1.20 -14.01 -1.95
N ASP A 134 0.63 -13.54 -0.84
CA ASP A 134 0.88 -14.07 0.53
C ASP A 134 2.38 -14.13 0.88
N LEU A 135 3.16 -13.22 0.30
CA LEU A 135 4.61 -13.19 0.47
C LEU A 135 4.98 -12.44 1.75
N PRO A 136 5.73 -13.06 2.68
CA PRO A 136 6.18 -12.41 3.91
C PRO A 136 7.06 -11.19 3.64
N VAL A 137 6.99 -10.21 4.54
CA VAL A 137 7.70 -8.92 4.45
C VAL A 137 9.22 -9.09 4.32
N ASP A 138 9.81 -9.98 5.10
CA ASP A 138 11.24 -10.31 5.07
C ASP A 138 11.64 -10.98 3.75
N LYS A 139 10.81 -11.87 3.24
CA LYS A 139 11.02 -12.54 1.94
C LYS A 139 10.97 -11.54 0.79
N THR A 140 9.97 -10.63 0.80
CA THR A 140 9.89 -9.57 -0.22
C THR A 140 11.16 -8.73 -0.24
N LEU A 141 11.68 -8.33 0.93
CA LEU A 141 12.93 -7.58 1.00
C LEU A 141 14.12 -8.39 0.46
N ALA A 142 14.26 -9.66 0.85
CA ALA A 142 15.36 -10.52 0.40
C ALA A 142 15.34 -10.69 -1.14
N ILE A 143 14.15 -10.91 -1.71
CA ILE A 143 13.99 -11.04 -3.16
C ILE A 143 14.29 -9.72 -3.86
N THR A 144 13.78 -8.59 -3.35
CA THR A 144 14.06 -7.27 -3.93
C THR A 144 15.56 -6.94 -3.87
N GLN A 145 16.23 -7.35 -2.79
CA GLN A 145 17.68 -7.22 -2.65
C GLN A 145 18.43 -8.05 -3.71
N SER A 146 17.99 -9.30 -3.96
CA SER A 146 18.55 -10.14 -5.04
C SER A 146 18.37 -9.48 -6.41
N LEU A 147 17.17 -8.94 -6.70
CA LEU A 147 16.92 -8.22 -7.96
C LEU A 147 17.82 -6.97 -8.10
N TYR A 148 18.06 -6.26 -7.01
CA TYR A 148 19.00 -5.12 -7.00
C TYR A 148 20.43 -5.55 -7.28
N GLU A 149 20.93 -6.62 -6.66
CA GLU A 149 22.27 -7.17 -6.88
C GLU A 149 22.45 -7.65 -8.33
N LYS A 150 21.39 -8.16 -8.94
CA LYS A 150 21.32 -8.46 -10.39
C LYS A 150 21.18 -7.19 -11.25
N LYS A 151 21.12 -6.00 -10.64
CA LYS A 151 20.97 -4.70 -11.32
C LYS A 151 19.64 -4.58 -12.09
N LEU A 152 18.60 -5.29 -11.73
CA LEU A 152 17.30 -5.28 -12.38
C LEU A 152 16.36 -4.20 -11.84
N VAL A 153 16.55 -3.83 -10.57
CA VAL A 153 15.79 -2.76 -9.90
C VAL A 153 16.72 -1.79 -9.19
N SER A 154 16.24 -0.59 -8.86
CA SER A 154 16.94 0.39 -8.05
C SER A 154 17.06 -0.05 -6.59
N TYR A 155 17.76 0.73 -5.76
CA TYR A 155 18.01 0.37 -4.36
C TYR A 155 16.74 0.10 -3.57
N PRO A 156 16.60 -1.08 -2.94
CA PRO A 156 15.32 -1.53 -2.38
C PRO A 156 14.90 -0.81 -1.10
N ARG A 157 15.85 -0.34 -0.28
CA ARG A 157 15.53 0.28 1.01
C ARG A 157 15.27 1.76 0.85
N THR A 158 14.24 2.10 0.12
CA THR A 158 13.78 3.48 -0.06
C THR A 158 12.44 3.70 0.65
N GLY A 159 12.28 4.88 1.25
CA GLY A 159 11.02 5.36 1.81
C GLY A 159 10.29 6.31 0.87
N SER A 160 10.83 6.58 -0.32
CA SER A 160 10.22 7.49 -1.29
C SER A 160 9.44 6.73 -2.36
N ARG A 161 8.30 7.28 -2.74
CA ARG A 161 7.47 6.84 -3.88
C ARG A 161 7.60 7.78 -5.08
N TYR A 162 8.61 8.66 -5.02
CA TYR A 162 8.82 9.72 -6.00
C TYR A 162 10.18 9.58 -6.68
N ILE A 163 10.26 10.09 -7.89
CA ILE A 163 11.49 10.19 -8.69
C ILE A 163 11.78 11.66 -9.01
N PRO A 164 13.02 12.06 -9.17
CA PRO A 164 13.38 13.38 -9.65
C PRO A 164 13.22 13.48 -11.17
N GLN A 165 13.30 14.70 -11.71
CA GLN A 165 13.03 14.98 -13.11
C GLN A 165 14.04 14.34 -14.08
N ASP A 166 15.29 14.22 -13.69
CA ASP A 166 16.35 13.55 -14.47
C ASP A 166 16.05 12.06 -14.65
N VAL A 167 15.57 11.38 -13.60
CA VAL A 167 15.13 9.98 -13.69
C VAL A 167 13.90 9.86 -14.59
N MET A 168 12.94 10.78 -14.49
CA MET A 168 11.75 10.79 -15.35
C MET A 168 12.11 10.86 -16.84
N ALA A 169 13.18 11.58 -17.20
CA ALA A 169 13.65 11.69 -18.58
C ALA A 169 14.04 10.33 -19.18
N HIS A 170 14.42 9.36 -18.36
CA HIS A 170 14.80 8.02 -18.79
C HIS A 170 13.60 7.02 -18.86
N ILE A 171 12.46 7.36 -18.27
CA ILE A 171 11.29 6.47 -18.22
C ILE A 171 10.81 6.02 -19.60
N PRO A 172 10.73 6.88 -20.64
CA PRO A 172 10.32 6.42 -21.98
C PRO A 172 11.16 5.26 -22.51
N VAL A 173 12.47 5.34 -22.34
CA VAL A 173 13.40 4.28 -22.78
C VAL A 173 13.21 3.00 -21.96
N LEU A 174 12.92 3.13 -20.66
CA LEU A 174 12.61 1.97 -19.80
C LEU A 174 11.29 1.31 -20.25
N LEU A 175 10.26 2.08 -20.57
CA LEU A 175 8.97 1.58 -21.04
C LEU A 175 9.09 0.82 -22.37
N GLU A 176 9.89 1.32 -23.30
CA GLU A 176 10.18 0.60 -24.56
C GLU A 176 10.81 -0.77 -24.29
N LYS A 177 11.78 -0.83 -23.38
CA LYS A 177 12.46 -2.08 -23.00
C LYS A 177 11.52 -3.06 -22.29
N ILE A 178 10.70 -2.58 -21.33
CA ILE A 178 9.72 -3.42 -20.64
C ILE A 178 8.73 -4.02 -21.63
N THR A 179 8.18 -3.20 -22.53
CA THR A 179 7.17 -3.66 -23.48
C THR A 179 7.71 -4.52 -24.61
N ALA A 180 9.03 -4.65 -24.73
CA ALA A 180 9.67 -5.65 -25.59
C ALA A 180 9.61 -7.07 -24.97
N MET A 181 9.46 -7.16 -23.63
CA MET A 181 9.32 -8.43 -22.93
C MET A 181 7.96 -9.08 -23.24
N PRO A 182 7.90 -10.42 -23.37
CA PRO A 182 6.66 -11.12 -23.73
C PRO A 182 5.49 -10.81 -22.80
N GLU A 183 5.75 -10.73 -21.47
CA GLU A 183 4.76 -10.53 -20.41
C GLU A 183 4.08 -9.16 -20.50
N PHE A 184 4.77 -8.15 -21.05
CA PHE A 184 4.28 -6.76 -21.11
C PHE A 184 4.01 -6.28 -22.53
N ARG A 185 4.12 -7.14 -23.53
CA ARG A 185 3.98 -6.78 -24.96
C ARG A 185 2.61 -6.22 -25.32
N GLU A 186 1.56 -6.68 -24.64
CA GLU A 186 0.19 -6.21 -24.88
C GLU A 186 0.02 -4.72 -24.57
N TYR A 187 0.75 -4.20 -23.58
CA TYR A 187 0.68 -2.79 -23.16
C TYR A 187 1.29 -1.83 -24.19
N ARG A 188 2.16 -2.32 -25.07
CA ARG A 188 2.86 -1.48 -26.05
C ARG A 188 1.93 -0.69 -26.96
N ARG A 189 0.76 -1.24 -27.27
CA ARG A 189 -0.22 -0.61 -28.16
C ARG A 189 -1.03 0.51 -27.48
N SER A 190 -1.15 0.46 -26.17
CA SER A 190 -1.92 1.41 -25.36
C SER A 190 -1.06 2.49 -24.71
N LEU A 191 0.27 2.38 -24.80
CA LEU A 191 1.20 3.34 -24.20
C LEU A 191 1.32 4.60 -25.06
N ASP A 192 0.97 5.74 -24.47
CA ASP A 192 1.29 7.06 -25.03
C ASP A 192 2.50 7.64 -24.30
N LEU A 193 3.68 7.49 -24.89
CA LEU A 193 4.93 7.98 -24.29
C LEU A 193 5.03 9.51 -24.28
N SER A 194 4.14 10.21 -25.02
CA SER A 194 4.10 11.68 -25.04
C SER A 194 3.30 12.29 -23.88
N ALA A 195 2.45 11.49 -23.24
CA ALA A 195 1.51 11.92 -22.20
C ALA A 195 1.80 11.25 -20.84
N LEU A 196 3.07 11.17 -20.44
CA LEU A 196 3.46 10.58 -19.17
C LEU A 196 2.90 11.36 -17.98
N ASN A 197 2.30 10.65 -17.04
CA ASN A 197 1.81 11.23 -15.81
C ASN A 197 2.99 11.60 -14.88
N THR A 198 3.04 12.85 -14.46
CA THR A 198 4.10 13.39 -13.59
C THR A 198 3.78 13.26 -12.10
N ARG A 199 2.73 12.56 -11.71
CA ARG A 199 2.30 12.44 -10.31
C ARG A 199 3.38 11.90 -9.38
N SER A 200 4.23 11.00 -9.86
CA SER A 200 5.35 10.44 -9.11
C SER A 200 6.65 11.25 -9.28
N VAL A 201 6.59 12.42 -9.92
CA VAL A 201 7.77 13.28 -10.15
C VAL A 201 7.74 14.43 -9.18
N ASP A 202 8.56 14.34 -8.14
CA ASP A 202 8.70 15.40 -7.13
C ASP A 202 10.03 15.21 -6.38
N ALA A 203 11.04 15.98 -6.78
CA ALA A 203 12.36 15.90 -6.18
C ALA A 203 12.37 16.26 -4.67
N ALA A 204 11.45 17.12 -4.23
CA ALA A 204 11.35 17.52 -2.82
C ALA A 204 10.85 16.38 -1.91
N LYS A 205 10.18 15.38 -2.48
CA LYS A 205 9.68 14.20 -1.78
C LYS A 205 10.59 12.98 -1.93
N VAL A 206 11.68 13.10 -2.65
CA VAL A 206 12.74 12.10 -2.67
C VAL A 206 13.54 12.25 -1.39
N THR A 207 13.67 11.15 -0.64
CA THR A 207 14.46 11.09 0.59
C THR A 207 15.94 10.74 0.25
N ASP A 208 16.51 9.76 0.92
CA ASP A 208 17.88 9.30 0.64
C ASP A 208 18.01 8.62 -0.73
N HIS A 209 16.93 7.98 -1.18
CA HIS A 209 16.82 7.29 -2.46
C HIS A 209 15.45 7.57 -3.10
N HIS A 210 15.42 7.60 -4.43
CA HIS A 210 14.16 7.67 -5.17
C HIS A 210 13.35 6.36 -5.09
N ALA A 211 12.13 6.37 -5.59
CA ALA A 211 11.25 5.21 -5.65
C ALA A 211 11.92 3.98 -6.29
N LEU A 212 11.39 2.82 -5.98
CA LEU A 212 11.77 1.58 -6.67
C LEU A 212 11.36 1.65 -8.14
N ILE A 213 12.35 1.55 -9.01
CA ILE A 213 12.20 1.50 -10.46
C ILE A 213 13.02 0.35 -11.02
N ILE A 214 12.65 -0.12 -12.20
CA ILE A 214 13.49 -1.03 -12.98
C ILE A 214 14.64 -0.26 -13.62
N THR A 215 15.72 -0.95 -13.95
CA THR A 215 16.92 -0.34 -14.59
C THR A 215 16.91 -0.41 -16.12
N GLY A 216 15.96 -1.15 -16.69
CA GLY A 216 15.91 -1.42 -18.14
C GLY A 216 16.88 -2.50 -18.62
N ILE A 217 17.53 -3.23 -17.70
CA ILE A 217 18.17 -4.49 -18.03
C ILE A 217 17.06 -5.54 -18.14
N VAL A 218 17.02 -6.23 -19.25
CA VAL A 218 16.04 -7.31 -19.47
C VAL A 218 16.45 -8.49 -18.59
N PRO A 219 15.59 -8.97 -17.71
CA PRO A 219 15.92 -10.09 -16.85
C PRO A 219 16.01 -11.39 -17.65
N GLU A 220 17.05 -12.17 -17.37
CA GLU A 220 17.21 -13.53 -17.90
C GLU A 220 17.07 -14.53 -16.75
N GLY A 221 16.15 -15.48 -16.89
CA GLY A 221 16.02 -16.60 -15.95
C GLY A 221 15.63 -16.20 -14.53
N LEU A 222 14.64 -15.32 -14.38
CA LEU A 222 14.06 -15.05 -13.06
C LEU A 222 13.43 -16.31 -12.47
N SER A 223 13.66 -16.56 -11.20
CA SER A 223 12.88 -17.52 -10.44
C SER A 223 11.43 -17.04 -10.32
N GLU A 224 10.51 -17.95 -10.03
CA GLU A 224 9.09 -17.63 -9.81
C GLU A 224 8.93 -16.54 -8.72
N ALA A 225 9.67 -16.66 -7.62
CA ALA A 225 9.66 -15.67 -6.55
C ALA A 225 10.19 -14.29 -6.98
N GLU A 226 11.24 -14.26 -7.80
CA GLU A 226 11.77 -13.01 -8.36
C GLU A 226 10.80 -12.37 -9.35
N SER A 227 10.16 -13.17 -10.20
CA SER A 227 9.13 -12.70 -11.11
C SER A 227 7.94 -12.10 -10.35
N THR A 228 7.51 -12.74 -9.26
CA THR A 228 6.43 -12.26 -8.38
C THR A 228 6.68 -10.86 -7.83
N VAL A 229 7.93 -10.50 -7.53
CA VAL A 229 8.30 -9.18 -7.03
C VAL A 229 8.64 -8.19 -8.16
N TYR A 230 9.27 -8.66 -9.24
CA TYR A 230 9.68 -7.82 -10.37
C TYR A 230 8.46 -7.30 -11.16
N THR A 231 7.44 -8.14 -11.35
CA THR A 231 6.23 -7.81 -12.13
C THR A 231 5.48 -6.59 -11.57
N PRO A 232 5.13 -6.50 -10.29
CA PRO A 232 4.48 -5.30 -9.74
C PRO A 232 5.31 -4.02 -9.93
N VAL A 233 6.63 -4.08 -9.70
CA VAL A 233 7.52 -2.93 -9.90
C VAL A 233 7.48 -2.49 -11.36
N SER A 234 7.58 -3.41 -12.30
CA SER A 234 7.50 -3.13 -13.75
C SER A 234 6.15 -2.54 -14.13
N TYR A 235 5.06 -3.08 -13.56
CA TYR A 235 3.69 -2.63 -13.86
C TYR A 235 3.44 -1.18 -13.45
N THR A 236 4.02 -0.70 -12.35
CA THR A 236 3.85 0.71 -11.95
C THR A 236 4.43 1.69 -12.97
N HIS A 237 5.44 1.27 -13.74
CA HIS A 237 5.96 2.08 -14.86
C HIS A 237 4.99 2.11 -16.03
N LEU A 238 4.33 0.99 -16.32
CA LEU A 238 3.33 0.91 -17.39
C LEU A 238 2.09 1.76 -17.11
N THR A 239 1.80 2.04 -15.83
CA THR A 239 0.69 2.91 -15.44
C THR A 239 1.03 4.40 -15.44
N LEU A 240 2.30 4.80 -15.56
CA LEU A 240 2.70 6.20 -15.68
C LEU A 240 2.10 6.90 -16.92
N PRO A 241 1.97 6.25 -18.09
CA PRO A 241 1.34 6.87 -19.27
C PRO A 241 -0.19 6.97 -19.18
N THR A 242 -0.83 6.30 -18.22
CA THR A 242 -2.29 6.26 -18.17
C THR A 242 -2.85 7.35 -17.26
N ASN A 243 -3.63 8.26 -17.83
CA ASN A 243 -4.38 9.27 -17.08
C ASN A 243 -5.75 8.76 -16.61
N SER A 244 -6.18 7.57 -17.06
CA SER A 244 -7.42 6.90 -16.62
C SER A 244 -7.40 5.43 -17.08
N LEU A 245 -7.74 4.54 -16.20
CA LEU A 245 -8.29 3.24 -16.54
C LEU A 245 -9.81 3.33 -16.48
#